data_c0ebf8bbc1814142a8e06b12c4adfce1
#
_entry.id   c0ebf8bbc1814142a8e06b12c4adfce1
#
_cell.length_a   1.000
_cell.length_b   1.000
_cell.length_c   1.000
_cell.angle_alpha   90.00
_cell.angle_beta   90.00
_cell.angle_gamma   90.00
#
_symmetry.space_group_name_H-M   'P 1'
#
loop_
_entity.id
_entity.type
_entity.pdbx_description
1 polymer ?
#
loop_
_entity_poly.entity_id
_entity_poly.type
_entity_poly.pdbx_seq_one_letter_code
_entity_poly.pdbx_strand_id
1 'polypeptide(L)'
;MSAVAGLLSSSNASQSLDAKGDLVGEYQESILVRNAKGMNAGSTLFGLMSKLRAEPAENTEFNWFERDPVRREIAADGADTTAPVTSGEADTIVFQESPSGGDAWPFLAQGHVLRNDRTGEYVKVTATPSTNTVAVLRAINTSDAGTLATYTIVDNDIFVIITLGKDEGALPTRASYEEPDVLTNFVQTYNSVVELTNAFKANKLRSDAAGPLKARRIQALEKIAKDIETSFLLGVKKRLTGSNGYEYYTGGIKDAVDAAAPDNALNGQGNSGVDIADVNDWLQGFMTVGSDAKLALCGPKAYSVFSSFASSASNGFRIMNQETVYGMNITVINTPFGELDLAFHPLLKEISTLTDWLFAVDLAHVMQKTMEPLFLEPNIQTPGQDSYKEQFRAKLGLKLRFAEAFGYAFDLAKITSS
;
A
#
# COMPACT_ATOMS: atom_id res chain seq x y z
N MET A 1 19.27 -64.30 0.20
CA MET A 1 20.47 -64.53 1.02
C MET A 1 20.00 -65.27 2.26
N SER A 2 20.52 -66.50 2.50
CA SER A 2 20.15 -67.26 3.70
C SER A 2 20.79 -66.55 4.92
N ALA A 3 19.96 -66.31 5.94
CA ALA A 3 20.44 -65.70 7.17
C ALA A 3 21.48 -66.61 7.82
N VAL A 4 22.65 -66.07 8.15
CA VAL A 4 23.67 -66.78 8.93
C VAL A 4 23.17 -66.83 10.37
N ALA A 5 23.01 -68.08 10.88
CA ALA A 5 22.51 -68.26 12.25
C ALA A 5 23.48 -67.62 13.25
N GLY A 6 22.97 -66.75 14.10
CA GLY A 6 23.70 -66.04 15.12
C GLY A 6 24.27 -64.66 14.74
N LEU A 7 24.09 -64.20 13.49
CA LEU A 7 24.45 -62.84 13.10
C LEU A 7 23.24 -61.92 13.19
N LEU A 8 23.26 -60.98 14.13
CA LEU A 8 22.28 -59.90 14.21
C LEU A 8 22.67 -58.79 13.22
N SER A 9 21.79 -58.48 12.32
CA SER A 9 21.97 -57.42 11.31
C SER A 9 20.76 -56.51 11.24
N SER A 10 20.98 -55.23 11.10
CA SER A 10 19.93 -54.25 10.91
C SER A 10 19.09 -54.45 9.64
N SER A 11 19.57 -55.27 8.69
CA SER A 11 18.87 -55.56 7.43
C SER A 11 17.92 -56.77 7.52
N ASN A 12 17.95 -57.55 8.60
CA ASN A 12 17.05 -58.71 8.79
C ASN A 12 15.74 -58.31 9.49
N ALA A 13 14.70 -58.00 8.74
CA ALA A 13 13.43 -57.45 9.23
C ALA A 13 12.72 -58.27 10.32
N SER A 14 12.94 -59.59 10.39
CA SER A 14 12.33 -60.47 11.44
C SER A 14 13.22 -60.62 12.70
N GLN A 15 14.47 -60.25 12.65
CA GLN A 15 15.43 -60.42 13.74
C GLN A 15 16.23 -59.15 14.03
N SER A 16 15.97 -58.02 13.33
CA SER A 16 16.71 -56.78 13.55
C SER A 16 16.21 -56.11 14.83
N LEU A 17 17.14 -55.54 15.57
CA LEU A 17 16.87 -54.69 16.75
C LEU A 17 16.01 -53.50 16.38
N ASP A 18 16.13 -53.03 15.11
CA ASP A 18 15.35 -51.92 14.60
C ASP A 18 13.84 -52.28 14.45
N ALA A 19 13.50 -53.51 13.99
CA ALA A 19 12.13 -53.97 13.90
C ALA A 19 11.44 -54.13 15.29
N LYS A 20 12.25 -54.31 16.35
CA LYS A 20 11.79 -54.35 17.74
C LYS A 20 11.86 -52.99 18.46
N GLY A 21 12.34 -51.96 17.82
CA GLY A 21 12.48 -50.61 18.39
C GLY A 21 13.62 -50.50 19.41
N ASP A 22 14.52 -51.49 19.51
CA ASP A 22 15.67 -51.45 20.44
C ASP A 22 16.85 -50.64 19.89
N LEU A 23 16.91 -50.39 18.60
CA LEU A 23 17.93 -49.50 18.03
C LEU A 23 17.51 -48.05 18.27
N VAL A 24 18.34 -47.34 19.01
CA VAL A 24 18.18 -45.89 19.18
C VAL A 24 18.62 -45.22 17.89
N GLY A 25 17.66 -44.71 17.13
CA GLY A 25 17.99 -43.91 15.93
C GLY A 25 18.80 -42.68 16.33
N GLU A 26 19.81 -42.33 15.52
CA GLU A 26 20.54 -41.08 15.67
C GLU A 26 19.64 -39.93 15.23
N TYR A 27 19.08 -39.21 16.22
CA TYR A 27 18.26 -38.03 15.97
C TYR A 27 19.01 -36.78 16.35
N GLN A 28 18.87 -35.76 15.53
CA GLN A 28 19.39 -34.44 15.88
C GLN A 28 18.64 -33.90 17.10
N GLU A 29 19.36 -33.39 18.10
CA GLU A 29 18.77 -32.89 19.34
C GLU A 29 17.97 -31.60 19.17
N SER A 30 18.15 -30.90 18.04
CA SER A 30 17.46 -29.65 17.72
C SER A 30 16.67 -29.74 16.43
N ILE A 31 15.47 -29.15 16.43
CA ILE A 31 14.67 -28.97 15.21
C ILE A 31 15.22 -27.76 14.44
N LEU A 32 15.68 -28.00 13.22
CA LEU A 32 16.08 -26.93 12.31
C LEU A 32 14.83 -26.37 11.61
N VAL A 33 14.50 -25.14 11.91
CA VAL A 33 13.38 -24.44 11.27
C VAL A 33 13.91 -23.75 10.00
N ARG A 34 13.28 -24.05 8.85
CA ARG A 34 13.61 -23.39 7.60
C ARG A 34 12.95 -22.01 7.56
N ASN A 35 13.65 -20.99 8.01
CA ASN A 35 13.20 -19.62 7.92
C ASN A 35 13.77 -18.90 6.69
N ALA A 36 13.04 -17.95 6.14
CA ALA A 36 13.58 -17.04 5.15
C ALA A 36 14.65 -16.15 5.80
N LYS A 37 15.73 -15.85 5.04
CA LYS A 37 16.78 -14.94 5.50
C LYS A 37 16.18 -13.57 5.84
N GLY A 38 16.48 -13.03 7.00
CA GLY A 38 16.03 -11.69 7.42
C GLY A 38 14.69 -11.66 8.16
N MET A 39 14.13 -12.80 8.55
CA MET A 39 12.86 -12.89 9.28
C MET A 39 13.00 -12.52 10.78
N ASN A 40 13.52 -11.33 11.03
CA ASN A 40 13.57 -10.74 12.37
C ASN A 40 12.47 -9.67 12.50
N ALA A 41 11.95 -9.48 13.71
CA ALA A 41 10.89 -8.49 13.97
C ALA A 41 11.25 -7.04 13.54
N GLY A 42 12.52 -6.74 13.36
CA GLY A 42 12.99 -5.44 12.87
C GLY A 42 13.05 -5.27 11.34
N SER A 43 12.88 -6.37 10.60
CA SER A 43 12.94 -6.39 9.12
C SER A 43 11.56 -6.45 8.46
N THR A 44 10.48 -6.45 9.24
CA THR A 44 9.11 -6.40 8.75
C THR A 44 8.55 -4.98 8.88
N LEU A 45 7.56 -4.63 8.06
CA LEU A 45 6.87 -3.35 8.15
C LEU A 45 6.26 -3.15 9.55
N PHE A 46 5.65 -4.19 10.12
CA PHE A 46 5.11 -4.17 11.47
C PHE A 46 6.18 -3.88 12.53
N GLY A 47 7.34 -4.53 12.46
CA GLY A 47 8.44 -4.29 13.38
C GLY A 47 9.02 -2.88 13.27
N LEU A 48 9.14 -2.34 12.07
CA LEU A 48 9.54 -0.96 11.83
C LEU A 48 8.52 0.04 12.40
N MET A 49 7.25 -0.13 12.10
CA MET A 49 6.19 0.77 12.53
C MET A 49 5.99 0.77 14.04
N SER A 50 6.04 -0.40 14.68
CA SER A 50 5.93 -0.51 16.14
C SER A 50 7.06 0.21 16.87
N LYS A 51 8.24 0.35 16.25
CA LYS A 51 9.39 1.05 16.81
C LYS A 51 9.40 2.55 16.50
N LEU A 52 8.96 2.93 15.31
CA LEU A 52 9.15 4.28 14.80
C LEU A 52 7.91 5.17 14.97
N ARG A 53 6.71 4.62 14.70
CA ARG A 53 5.48 5.42 14.67
C ARG A 53 4.28 4.60 15.14
N ALA A 54 3.98 4.71 16.43
CA ALA A 54 2.76 4.18 17.01
C ALA A 54 1.95 5.31 17.62
N GLU A 55 0.66 5.36 17.32
CA GLU A 55 -0.32 6.27 17.92
C GLU A 55 -1.39 5.48 18.66
N PRO A 56 -1.86 5.93 19.84
CA PRO A 56 -2.98 5.28 20.50
C PRO A 56 -4.27 5.41 19.67
N ALA A 57 -5.12 4.40 19.74
CA ALA A 57 -6.47 4.41 19.19
C ALA A 57 -7.47 4.30 20.35
N GLU A 58 -8.40 5.26 20.43
CA GLU A 58 -9.44 5.26 21.46
C GLU A 58 -10.69 4.47 21.06
N ASN A 59 -10.94 4.40 19.74
CA ASN A 59 -12.10 3.73 19.16
C ASN A 59 -11.68 2.70 18.11
N THR A 60 -12.59 1.74 17.83
CA THR A 60 -12.41 0.73 16.77
C THR A 60 -12.44 1.33 15.36
N GLU A 61 -13.11 2.45 15.18
CA GLU A 61 -13.07 3.27 13.99
C GLU A 61 -12.30 4.55 14.32
N PHE A 62 -11.31 4.87 13.52
CA PHE A 62 -10.53 6.09 13.67
C PHE A 62 -10.51 6.88 12.37
N ASN A 63 -10.59 8.18 12.52
CA ASN A 63 -10.72 9.13 11.43
C ASN A 63 -9.56 10.10 11.44
N TRP A 64 -9.24 10.63 10.27
CA TRP A 64 -8.31 11.74 10.13
C TRP A 64 -8.75 12.63 8.97
N PHE A 65 -8.26 13.85 8.98
CA PHE A 65 -8.56 14.83 7.93
C PHE A 65 -7.36 14.92 6.99
N GLU A 66 -7.64 14.92 5.69
CA GLU A 66 -6.68 15.25 4.65
C GLU A 66 -7.24 16.41 3.84
N ARG A 67 -6.37 17.22 3.32
CA ARG A 67 -6.72 18.33 2.48
C ARG A 67 -5.85 18.32 1.24
N ASP A 68 -6.49 18.33 0.10
CA ASP A 68 -5.82 18.47 -1.18
C ASP A 68 -5.23 19.88 -1.34
N PRO A 69 -4.17 20.05 -2.10
CA PRO A 69 -3.72 21.37 -2.52
C PRO A 69 -4.81 22.06 -3.32
N VAL A 70 -4.83 23.39 -3.28
CA VAL A 70 -5.82 24.16 -4.06
C VAL A 70 -5.77 23.76 -5.51
N ARG A 71 -6.88 23.23 -6.02
CA ARG A 71 -6.97 22.77 -7.41
C ARG A 71 -6.81 23.92 -8.38
N ARG A 72 -6.05 23.66 -9.43
CA ARG A 72 -5.78 24.59 -10.52
C ARG A 72 -6.32 24.09 -11.85
N GLU A 73 -6.94 22.92 -11.87
CA GLU A 73 -7.38 22.23 -13.07
C GLU A 73 -8.83 21.78 -12.91
N ILE A 74 -9.58 21.87 -14.01
CA ILE A 74 -10.97 21.41 -14.11
C ILE A 74 -11.13 20.76 -15.48
N ALA A 75 -11.79 19.60 -15.54
CA ALA A 75 -12.13 18.96 -16.80
C ALA A 75 -13.54 19.35 -17.28
N ALA A 76 -13.68 19.51 -18.58
CA ALA A 76 -14.99 19.70 -19.21
C ALA A 76 -15.78 18.39 -19.18
N ASP A 77 -17.11 18.50 -18.99
CA ASP A 77 -18.07 17.41 -19.12
C ASP A 77 -18.90 17.62 -20.41
N GLY A 78 -18.70 16.72 -21.36
CA GLY A 78 -19.29 16.81 -22.69
C GLY A 78 -18.52 17.69 -23.68
N ALA A 79 -18.84 17.50 -24.93
CA ALA A 79 -18.22 18.22 -26.04
C ALA A 79 -19.09 19.42 -26.44
N ASP A 80 -18.47 20.61 -26.52
CA ASP A 80 -19.02 21.74 -27.26
C ASP A 80 -18.23 21.88 -28.57
N THR A 81 -18.82 21.38 -29.63
CA THR A 81 -18.22 21.42 -30.95
C THR A 81 -18.37 22.79 -31.67
N THR A 82 -19.09 23.72 -31.03
CA THR A 82 -19.30 25.06 -31.55
C THR A 82 -18.11 25.92 -31.20
N ALA A 83 -17.33 26.28 -32.21
CA ALA A 83 -16.23 27.23 -32.03
C ALA A 83 -16.80 28.67 -31.90
N PRO A 84 -16.18 29.53 -31.06
CA PRO A 84 -16.62 30.92 -30.95
C PRO A 84 -16.42 31.66 -32.28
N VAL A 85 -17.37 32.51 -32.63
CA VAL A 85 -17.32 33.30 -33.88
C VAL A 85 -16.59 34.63 -33.68
N THR A 86 -16.67 35.15 -32.44
CA THR A 86 -16.03 36.43 -32.06
C THR A 86 -15.28 36.30 -30.76
N SER A 87 -14.22 37.10 -30.61
CA SER A 87 -13.53 37.23 -29.32
C SER A 87 -14.46 37.79 -28.27
N GLY A 88 -14.48 37.16 -27.09
CA GLY A 88 -15.34 37.56 -26.00
C GLY A 88 -16.80 37.15 -26.17
N GLU A 89 -17.10 36.15 -27.00
CA GLU A 89 -18.45 35.60 -27.15
C GLU A 89 -18.92 34.97 -25.83
N ALA A 90 -20.15 35.27 -25.45
CA ALA A 90 -20.77 34.70 -24.24
C ALA A 90 -21.25 33.28 -24.51
N ASP A 91 -20.83 32.37 -23.71
CA ASP A 91 -21.14 30.94 -23.84
C ASP A 91 -21.26 30.29 -22.43
N THR A 92 -21.61 29.01 -22.40
CA THR A 92 -21.64 28.19 -21.20
C THR A 92 -20.84 26.91 -21.37
N ILE A 93 -19.94 26.63 -20.44
CA ILE A 93 -19.17 25.39 -20.42
C ILE A 93 -19.68 24.55 -19.25
N VAL A 94 -19.93 23.26 -19.51
CA VAL A 94 -20.23 22.28 -18.45
C VAL A 94 -18.92 21.65 -18.03
N PHE A 95 -18.67 21.65 -16.72
CA PHE A 95 -17.52 20.97 -16.12
C PHE A 95 -17.96 19.71 -15.42
N GLN A 96 -17.04 18.75 -15.24
CA GLN A 96 -17.30 17.54 -14.48
C GLN A 96 -17.77 17.88 -13.07
N GLU A 97 -18.48 16.96 -12.43
CA GLU A 97 -18.95 17.18 -11.04
C GLU A 97 -17.77 17.41 -10.09
N SER A 98 -17.98 18.28 -9.10
CA SER A 98 -17.00 18.45 -8.03
C SER A 98 -16.79 17.12 -7.29
N PRO A 99 -15.54 16.71 -7.01
CA PRO A 99 -15.26 15.50 -6.24
C PRO A 99 -15.94 15.41 -4.88
N SER A 100 -16.31 16.57 -4.31
CA SER A 100 -17.07 16.67 -3.05
C SER A 100 -18.57 16.38 -3.22
N GLY A 101 -19.01 16.02 -4.43
CA GLY A 101 -20.41 15.69 -4.70
C GLY A 101 -21.37 16.88 -4.70
N GLY A 102 -20.89 18.08 -4.95
CA GLY A 102 -21.69 19.31 -5.08
C GLY A 102 -21.82 19.76 -6.52
N ASP A 103 -22.95 20.43 -6.84
CA ASP A 103 -23.21 20.99 -8.17
C ASP A 103 -22.39 22.24 -8.51
N ALA A 104 -21.56 22.74 -7.60
CA ALA A 104 -20.78 23.95 -7.76
C ALA A 104 -19.32 23.72 -7.43
N TRP A 105 -18.43 24.26 -8.24
CA TRP A 105 -17.00 24.27 -7.97
C TRP A 105 -16.65 25.40 -6.96
N PRO A 106 -16.34 25.10 -5.69
CA PRO A 106 -16.19 26.10 -4.63
C PRO A 106 -15.03 27.07 -4.84
N PHE A 107 -14.05 26.69 -5.67
CA PHE A 107 -12.87 27.53 -5.95
C PHE A 107 -13.01 28.39 -7.22
N LEU A 108 -14.04 28.19 -8.03
CA LEU A 108 -14.31 29.06 -9.17
C LEU A 108 -15.10 30.30 -8.74
N ALA A 109 -14.65 31.46 -9.18
CA ALA A 109 -15.29 32.72 -8.93
C ALA A 109 -15.41 33.55 -10.21
N GLN A 110 -16.33 34.49 -10.22
CA GLN A 110 -16.44 35.48 -11.27
C GLN A 110 -15.11 36.23 -11.49
N GLY A 111 -14.67 36.31 -12.71
CA GLY A 111 -13.41 36.93 -13.10
C GLY A 111 -12.22 35.98 -13.23
N HIS A 112 -12.37 34.70 -12.89
CA HIS A 112 -11.34 33.73 -13.20
C HIS A 112 -11.11 33.62 -14.69
N VAL A 113 -9.85 33.54 -15.08
CA VAL A 113 -9.39 33.28 -16.44
C VAL A 113 -8.87 31.85 -16.47
N LEU A 114 -9.47 31.03 -17.33
CA LEU A 114 -9.13 29.63 -17.56
C LEU A 114 -8.47 29.51 -18.92
N ARG A 115 -7.53 28.58 -19.07
CA ARG A 115 -6.92 28.20 -20.33
C ARG A 115 -7.21 26.75 -20.61
N ASN A 116 -7.78 26.47 -21.79
CA ASN A 116 -7.88 25.11 -22.30
C ASN A 116 -6.47 24.64 -22.72
N ASP A 117 -6.00 23.54 -22.18
CA ASP A 117 -4.64 23.04 -22.43
C ASP A 117 -4.48 22.52 -23.86
N ARG A 118 -5.49 21.83 -24.41
CA ARG A 118 -5.47 21.27 -25.76
C ARG A 118 -5.52 22.33 -26.86
N THR A 119 -6.44 23.30 -26.74
CA THR A 119 -6.66 24.29 -27.82
C THR A 119 -5.87 25.57 -27.61
N GLY A 120 -5.40 25.84 -26.38
CA GLY A 120 -4.79 27.11 -25.99
C GLY A 120 -5.78 28.28 -25.88
N GLU A 121 -7.08 28.03 -25.90
CA GLU A 121 -8.12 29.03 -25.74
C GLU A 121 -8.11 29.58 -24.31
N TYR A 122 -8.27 30.90 -24.13
CA TYR A 122 -8.52 31.54 -22.86
C TYR A 122 -9.98 31.93 -22.74
N VAL A 123 -10.60 31.55 -21.64
CA VAL A 123 -11.98 31.85 -21.30
C VAL A 123 -12.05 32.58 -19.97
N LYS A 124 -12.97 33.55 -19.84
CA LYS A 124 -13.19 34.30 -18.60
C LYS A 124 -14.55 33.94 -18.01
N VAL A 125 -14.56 33.55 -16.75
CA VAL A 125 -15.79 33.28 -15.98
C VAL A 125 -16.53 34.59 -15.73
N THR A 126 -17.79 34.67 -16.16
CA THR A 126 -18.61 35.89 -16.06
C THR A 126 -19.49 35.97 -14.83
N ALA A 127 -19.85 34.81 -14.27
CA ALA A 127 -20.68 34.71 -13.06
C ALA A 127 -20.09 33.68 -12.09
N THR A 128 -20.33 33.84 -10.80
CA THR A 128 -19.96 32.83 -9.80
C THR A 128 -20.80 31.58 -10.07
N PRO A 129 -20.15 30.42 -10.32
CA PRO A 129 -20.87 29.19 -10.61
C PRO A 129 -21.74 28.76 -9.43
N SER A 130 -22.95 28.32 -9.73
CA SER A 130 -23.88 27.70 -8.77
C SER A 130 -24.15 26.23 -9.12
N THR A 131 -23.73 25.82 -10.29
CA THR A 131 -23.85 24.47 -10.86
C THR A 131 -22.57 24.15 -11.64
N ASN A 132 -22.45 22.93 -12.18
CA ASN A 132 -21.36 22.55 -13.10
C ASN A 132 -21.35 23.37 -14.39
N THR A 133 -22.49 24.01 -14.75
CA THR A 133 -22.59 24.89 -15.92
C THR A 133 -22.08 26.28 -15.56
N VAL A 134 -21.01 26.68 -16.20
CA VAL A 134 -20.30 27.93 -15.94
C VAL A 134 -20.46 28.87 -17.12
N ALA A 135 -21.00 30.07 -16.87
CA ALA A 135 -21.09 31.13 -17.87
C ALA A 135 -19.71 31.76 -18.10
N VAL A 136 -19.29 31.83 -19.33
CA VAL A 136 -17.95 32.30 -19.72
C VAL A 136 -17.99 33.27 -20.90
N LEU A 137 -16.91 34.04 -21.06
CA LEU A 137 -16.56 34.71 -22.33
C LEU A 137 -15.44 33.91 -22.99
N ARG A 138 -15.65 33.45 -24.21
CA ARG A 138 -14.73 32.60 -24.93
C ARG A 138 -13.72 33.44 -25.73
N ALA A 139 -12.58 32.82 -26.04
CA ALA A 139 -11.58 33.35 -26.94
C ALA A 139 -11.10 34.80 -26.61
N ILE A 140 -10.88 35.09 -25.34
CA ILE A 140 -10.42 36.43 -24.89
C ILE A 140 -9.00 36.76 -25.32
N ASN A 141 -8.24 35.79 -25.81
CA ASN A 141 -6.84 35.89 -26.19
C ASN A 141 -6.62 36.23 -27.67
N THR A 142 -7.61 36.12 -28.54
CA THR A 142 -7.46 36.35 -29.98
C THR A 142 -8.78 36.79 -30.62
N SER A 143 -8.65 37.56 -31.68
CA SER A 143 -9.73 37.92 -32.61
C SER A 143 -9.56 37.33 -34.00
N ASP A 144 -8.51 36.51 -34.22
CA ASP A 144 -8.24 35.88 -35.50
C ASP A 144 -9.24 34.77 -35.79
N ALA A 145 -10.02 34.91 -36.86
CA ALA A 145 -11.06 33.97 -37.23
C ALA A 145 -10.53 32.56 -37.54
N GLY A 146 -9.31 32.45 -38.08
CA GLY A 146 -8.67 31.16 -38.32
C GLY A 146 -8.37 30.40 -37.02
N THR A 147 -7.92 31.10 -36.01
CA THR A 147 -7.67 30.53 -34.64
C THR A 147 -8.97 30.24 -33.90
N LEU A 148 -9.98 31.14 -33.98
CA LEU A 148 -11.30 30.94 -33.38
C LEU A 148 -11.96 29.63 -33.84
N ALA A 149 -11.83 29.28 -35.10
CA ALA A 149 -12.40 28.05 -35.65
C ALA A 149 -11.80 26.76 -35.04
N THR A 150 -10.65 26.84 -34.40
CA THR A 150 -10.00 25.70 -33.74
C THR A 150 -10.39 25.52 -32.27
N TYR A 151 -11.08 26.50 -31.69
CA TYR A 151 -11.45 26.52 -30.28
C TYR A 151 -12.74 25.72 -30.00
N THR A 152 -12.71 24.44 -30.31
CA THR A 152 -13.76 23.50 -29.95
C THR A 152 -13.41 22.85 -28.60
N ILE A 153 -14.40 22.56 -27.79
CA ILE A 153 -14.26 21.85 -26.52
C ILE A 153 -14.63 20.39 -26.76
N VAL A 154 -13.81 19.50 -26.27
CA VAL A 154 -14.04 18.05 -26.28
C VAL A 154 -14.23 17.57 -24.85
N ASP A 155 -14.96 16.49 -24.69
CA ASP A 155 -15.13 15.84 -23.39
C ASP A 155 -13.76 15.52 -22.77
N ASN A 156 -13.63 15.78 -21.47
CA ASN A 156 -12.36 15.69 -20.70
C ASN A 156 -11.28 16.71 -21.10
N ASP A 157 -11.58 17.78 -21.84
CA ASP A 157 -10.64 18.89 -22.03
C ASP A 157 -10.29 19.53 -20.69
N ILE A 158 -8.99 19.65 -20.40
CA ILE A 158 -8.48 20.23 -19.15
C ILE A 158 -8.40 21.76 -19.30
N PHE A 159 -9.03 22.45 -18.36
CA PHE A 159 -8.97 23.90 -18.18
C PHE A 159 -8.12 24.26 -16.97
N VAL A 160 -7.02 24.96 -17.18
CA VAL A 160 -6.11 25.41 -16.13
C VAL A 160 -6.52 26.81 -15.66
N ILE A 161 -6.67 27.01 -14.36
CA ILE A 161 -6.97 28.32 -13.74
C ILE A 161 -5.70 29.15 -13.70
N ILE A 162 -5.64 30.23 -14.50
CA ILE A 162 -4.46 31.09 -14.61
C ILE A 162 -4.48 32.19 -13.55
N THR A 163 -5.55 32.98 -13.50
CA THR A 163 -5.61 34.15 -12.64
C THR A 163 -7.04 34.59 -12.36
N LEU A 164 -7.21 35.48 -11.41
CA LEU A 164 -8.44 36.19 -11.13
C LEU A 164 -8.31 37.65 -11.56
N GLY A 165 -9.04 38.04 -12.59
CA GLY A 165 -9.13 39.43 -13.03
C GLY A 165 -10.35 40.10 -12.40
N LYS A 166 -10.20 41.36 -11.96
CA LYS A 166 -11.29 42.19 -11.46
C LYS A 166 -11.34 43.51 -12.21
N ASP A 167 -12.54 44.05 -12.29
CA ASP A 167 -12.73 45.39 -12.81
C ASP A 167 -12.20 46.45 -11.82
N GLU A 168 -11.78 47.56 -12.32
CA GLU A 168 -11.35 48.68 -11.48
C GLU A 168 -12.50 49.18 -10.59
N GLY A 169 -12.24 49.24 -9.28
CA GLY A 169 -13.27 49.58 -8.29
C GLY A 169 -14.28 48.49 -7.93
N ALA A 170 -14.11 47.27 -8.42
CA ALA A 170 -15.00 46.16 -8.09
C ALA A 170 -14.90 45.74 -6.62
N LEU A 171 -16.05 45.37 -6.03
CA LEU A 171 -16.11 44.79 -4.70
C LEU A 171 -15.37 43.44 -4.62
N PRO A 172 -14.91 42.98 -3.42
CA PRO A 172 -14.35 41.66 -3.24
C PRO A 172 -15.30 40.56 -3.73
N THR A 173 -14.78 39.62 -4.50
CA THR A 173 -15.53 38.43 -4.89
C THR A 173 -15.72 37.49 -3.69
N ARG A 174 -16.61 36.51 -3.82
CA ARG A 174 -16.83 35.44 -2.83
C ARG A 174 -15.52 34.79 -2.43
N ALA A 175 -15.38 34.49 -1.14
CA ALA A 175 -14.29 33.65 -0.66
C ALA A 175 -14.45 32.25 -1.25
N SER A 176 -13.36 31.70 -1.79
CA SER A 176 -13.29 30.30 -2.21
C SER A 176 -12.47 29.52 -1.19
N TYR A 177 -12.98 28.39 -0.78
CA TYR A 177 -12.25 27.53 0.12
C TYR A 177 -12.69 26.06 -0.09
N GLU A 178 -11.81 25.13 0.13
CA GLU A 178 -12.04 23.72 -0.02
C GLU A 178 -12.01 23.05 1.36
N GLU A 179 -13.02 22.26 1.67
CA GLU A 179 -13.12 21.56 2.96
C GLU A 179 -12.22 20.33 2.95
N PRO A 180 -11.61 19.99 4.09
CA PRO A 180 -10.81 18.78 4.19
C PRO A 180 -11.71 17.54 4.16
N ASP A 181 -11.25 16.51 3.49
CA ASP A 181 -11.90 15.21 3.44
C ASP A 181 -11.65 14.40 4.71
N VAL A 182 -12.66 13.60 5.11
CA VAL A 182 -12.59 12.72 6.27
C VAL A 182 -12.28 11.30 5.81
N LEU A 183 -11.08 10.84 6.09
CA LEU A 183 -10.68 9.47 5.83
C LEU A 183 -10.85 8.62 7.09
N THR A 184 -11.20 7.37 6.91
CA THR A 184 -11.50 6.43 8.00
C THR A 184 -10.80 5.11 7.81
N ASN A 185 -10.39 4.45 8.91
CA ASN A 185 -9.98 3.04 8.88
C ASN A 185 -10.38 2.37 10.21
N PHE A 186 -10.20 1.06 10.31
CA PHE A 186 -10.62 0.26 11.44
C PHE A 186 -9.45 -0.36 12.19
N VAL A 187 -9.63 -0.55 13.50
CA VAL A 187 -8.75 -1.36 14.33
C VAL A 187 -9.23 -2.81 14.25
N GLN A 188 -8.34 -3.69 13.80
CA GLN A 188 -8.59 -5.13 13.70
C GLN A 188 -8.08 -5.85 14.94
N THR A 189 -8.84 -6.86 15.39
CA THR A 189 -8.42 -7.74 16.48
C THR A 189 -7.68 -8.95 15.92
N TYR A 190 -6.44 -9.12 16.33
CA TYR A 190 -5.61 -10.27 16.00
C TYR A 190 -5.51 -11.19 17.21
N ASN A 191 -5.61 -12.50 16.99
CA ASN A 191 -5.43 -13.49 18.02
C ASN A 191 -4.70 -14.75 17.53
N SER A 192 -3.92 -15.35 18.39
CA SER A 192 -3.30 -16.66 18.14
C SER A 192 -3.35 -17.47 19.43
N VAL A 193 -4.02 -18.61 19.36
CA VAL A 193 -4.29 -19.46 20.53
C VAL A 193 -3.30 -20.60 20.61
N VAL A 194 -2.83 -20.87 21.83
CA VAL A 194 -2.03 -22.04 22.19
C VAL A 194 -2.84 -22.90 23.15
N GLU A 195 -3.11 -24.15 22.79
CA GLU A 195 -3.85 -25.10 23.59
C GLU A 195 -3.08 -26.42 23.69
N LEU A 196 -2.87 -26.91 24.89
CA LEU A 196 -2.14 -28.13 25.23
C LEU A 196 -2.88 -28.88 26.35
N THR A 197 -2.93 -30.21 26.27
CA THR A 197 -3.37 -31.01 27.42
C THR A 197 -2.34 -30.92 28.55
N ASN A 198 -2.78 -31.01 29.81
CA ASN A 198 -1.86 -30.97 30.97
C ASN A 198 -0.86 -32.13 30.93
N ALA A 199 -1.27 -33.29 30.43
CA ALA A 199 -0.37 -34.42 30.24
C ALA A 199 0.73 -34.09 29.20
N PHE A 200 0.39 -33.48 28.07
CA PHE A 200 1.40 -33.09 27.05
C PHE A 200 2.31 -31.95 27.54
N LYS A 201 1.78 -31.02 28.34
CA LYS A 201 2.58 -29.95 28.95
C LYS A 201 3.66 -30.47 29.91
N ALA A 202 3.37 -31.59 30.59
CA ALA A 202 4.31 -32.24 31.54
C ALA A 202 5.39 -33.06 30.82
N ASN A 203 5.17 -33.42 29.51
CA ASN A 203 6.14 -34.22 28.78
C ASN A 203 7.42 -33.43 28.47
N LYS A 204 8.54 -34.12 28.46
CA LYS A 204 9.80 -33.57 28.00
C LYS A 204 9.95 -33.86 26.51
N LEU A 205 10.19 -32.83 25.74
CA LEU A 205 10.55 -33.00 24.34
C LEU A 205 12.03 -33.33 24.21
N ARG A 206 12.37 -34.28 23.36
CA ARG A 206 13.76 -34.63 23.06
C ARG A 206 14.50 -33.50 22.35
N SER A 207 13.76 -32.74 21.53
CA SER A 207 14.27 -31.62 20.72
C SER A 207 14.34 -30.27 21.45
N ASP A 208 13.69 -30.13 22.60
CA ASP A 208 13.68 -28.88 23.36
C ASP A 208 13.58 -29.14 24.88
N ALA A 209 14.67 -28.86 25.57
CA ALA A 209 14.75 -28.99 27.03
C ALA A 209 13.81 -27.99 27.76
N ALA A 210 13.40 -26.91 27.10
CA ALA A 210 12.50 -25.89 27.68
C ALA A 210 11.02 -26.29 27.65
N GLY A 211 10.69 -27.44 27.04
CA GLY A 211 9.34 -28.02 27.01
C GLY A 211 8.44 -27.54 25.89
N PRO A 212 7.32 -28.27 25.66
CA PRO A 212 6.45 -28.06 24.51
C PRO A 212 5.72 -26.71 24.50
N LEU A 213 5.47 -26.12 25.69
CA LEU A 213 4.75 -24.86 25.80
C LEU A 213 5.54 -23.69 25.19
N LYS A 214 6.85 -23.62 25.44
CA LYS A 214 7.69 -22.56 24.90
C LYS A 214 7.76 -22.61 23.38
N ALA A 215 7.94 -23.80 22.81
CA ALA A 215 7.98 -23.98 21.35
C ALA A 215 6.66 -23.54 20.70
N ARG A 216 5.51 -23.88 21.31
CA ARG A 216 4.19 -23.46 20.79
C ARG A 216 3.94 -21.96 20.93
N ARG A 217 4.42 -21.32 22.01
CA ARG A 217 4.37 -19.86 22.17
C ARG A 217 5.13 -19.14 21.06
N ILE A 218 6.34 -19.61 20.73
CA ILE A 218 7.14 -19.03 19.65
C ILE A 218 6.40 -19.15 18.32
N GLN A 219 5.84 -20.33 17.99
CA GLN A 219 5.05 -20.52 16.78
C GLN A 219 3.80 -19.64 16.73
N ALA A 220 3.12 -19.44 17.85
CA ALA A 220 1.94 -18.57 17.93
C ALA A 220 2.31 -17.09 17.73
N LEU A 221 3.45 -16.65 18.28
CA LEU A 221 3.98 -15.29 18.06
C LEU A 221 4.38 -15.05 16.61
N GLU A 222 5.05 -16.02 15.98
CA GLU A 222 5.39 -15.93 14.56
C GLU A 222 4.14 -15.84 13.68
N LYS A 223 3.10 -16.64 14.01
CA LYS A 223 1.84 -16.61 13.27
C LYS A 223 1.16 -15.25 13.37
N ILE A 224 0.96 -14.72 14.57
CA ILE A 224 0.27 -13.44 14.75
C ILE A 224 1.05 -12.28 14.11
N ALA A 225 2.39 -12.31 14.15
CA ALA A 225 3.21 -11.31 13.49
C ALA A 225 3.03 -11.35 11.95
N LYS A 226 2.98 -12.54 11.36
CA LYS A 226 2.70 -12.71 9.92
C LYS A 226 1.29 -12.27 9.54
N ASP A 227 0.29 -12.59 10.37
CA ASP A 227 -1.10 -12.19 10.14
C ASP A 227 -1.25 -10.66 10.16
N ILE A 228 -0.59 -9.97 11.09
CA ILE A 228 -0.57 -8.50 11.15
C ILE A 228 0.11 -7.91 9.91
N GLU A 229 1.28 -8.41 9.56
CA GLU A 229 2.06 -7.93 8.42
C GLU A 229 1.30 -8.11 7.10
N THR A 230 0.69 -9.29 6.89
CA THR A 230 -0.11 -9.55 5.70
C THR A 230 -1.32 -8.63 5.61
N SER A 231 -1.99 -8.36 6.74
CA SER A 231 -3.13 -7.44 6.74
C SER A 231 -2.73 -5.98 6.49
N PHE A 232 -1.55 -5.56 6.93
CA PHE A 232 -1.05 -4.21 6.65
C PHE A 232 -0.65 -4.00 5.19
N LEU A 233 -0.18 -5.06 4.52
CA LEU A 233 0.12 -5.00 3.08
C LEU A 233 -1.13 -5.18 2.20
N LEU A 234 -1.95 -6.19 2.49
CA LEU A 234 -3.01 -6.69 1.60
C LEU A 234 -4.43 -6.61 2.19
N GLY A 235 -4.58 -6.13 3.44
CA GLY A 235 -5.88 -6.06 4.11
C GLY A 235 -6.86 -5.17 3.35
N VAL A 236 -8.15 -5.50 3.47
CA VAL A 236 -9.25 -4.72 2.89
C VAL A 236 -10.04 -4.07 4.00
N LYS A 237 -10.28 -2.76 3.89
CA LYS A 237 -11.09 -2.01 4.85
C LYS A 237 -12.54 -2.48 4.78
N LYS A 238 -13.00 -3.19 5.83
CA LYS A 238 -14.37 -3.68 5.88
C LYS A 238 -14.88 -3.87 7.30
N ARG A 239 -16.18 -3.64 7.47
CA ARG A 239 -16.93 -3.99 8.67
C ARG A 239 -17.98 -5.02 8.28
N LEU A 240 -17.98 -6.19 8.92
CA LEU A 240 -18.94 -7.25 8.72
C LEU A 240 -19.75 -7.45 9.99
N THR A 241 -20.98 -7.95 9.84
CA THR A 241 -21.80 -8.37 10.98
C THR A 241 -21.50 -9.82 11.27
N GLY A 242 -20.84 -10.07 12.39
CA GLY A 242 -20.58 -11.43 12.89
C GLY A 242 -21.70 -11.92 13.83
N SER A 243 -21.58 -13.14 14.32
CA SER A 243 -22.57 -13.76 15.22
C SER A 243 -22.66 -13.10 16.60
N ASN A 244 -21.57 -12.47 17.07
CA ASN A 244 -21.45 -11.86 18.39
C ASN A 244 -21.22 -10.34 18.33
N GLY A 245 -21.46 -9.69 17.20
CA GLY A 245 -21.23 -8.27 17.00
C GLY A 245 -20.56 -7.97 15.66
N TYR A 246 -19.88 -6.83 15.57
CA TYR A 246 -19.19 -6.45 14.35
C TYR A 246 -17.75 -6.98 14.30
N GLU A 247 -17.36 -7.45 13.13
CA GLU A 247 -15.99 -7.80 12.78
C GLU A 247 -15.38 -6.65 11.98
N TYR A 248 -14.24 -6.14 12.44
CA TYR A 248 -13.55 -5.02 11.81
C TYR A 248 -12.25 -5.52 11.16
N TYR A 249 -12.06 -5.16 9.91
CA TYR A 249 -10.87 -5.45 9.12
C TYR A 249 -10.18 -4.14 8.75
N THR A 250 -8.90 -4.04 9.03
CA THR A 250 -8.10 -2.86 8.69
C THR A 250 -7.76 -2.86 7.21
N GLY A 251 -7.92 -1.70 6.54
CA GLY A 251 -7.41 -1.49 5.19
C GLY A 251 -5.89 -1.43 5.20
N GLY A 252 -5.25 -2.17 4.29
CA GLY A 252 -3.82 -2.20 4.08
C GLY A 252 -3.35 -1.21 3.00
N ILE A 253 -2.05 -1.28 2.66
CA ILE A 253 -1.45 -0.41 1.66
C ILE A 253 -2.09 -0.60 0.29
N LYS A 254 -2.28 -1.85 -0.13
CA LYS A 254 -2.92 -2.15 -1.42
C LYS A 254 -4.32 -1.53 -1.52
N ASP A 255 -5.17 -1.75 -0.51
CA ASP A 255 -6.55 -1.26 -0.48
C ASP A 255 -6.61 0.28 -0.53
N ALA A 256 -5.70 0.95 0.17
CA ALA A 256 -5.62 2.40 0.18
C ALA A 256 -5.18 2.98 -1.18
N VAL A 257 -4.20 2.35 -1.83
CA VAL A 257 -3.74 2.76 -3.16
C VAL A 257 -4.83 2.52 -4.22
N ASP A 258 -5.48 1.35 -4.21
CA ASP A 258 -6.56 1.03 -5.15
C ASP A 258 -7.74 2.01 -5.02
N ALA A 259 -8.01 2.51 -3.81
CA ALA A 259 -9.11 3.43 -3.55
C ALA A 259 -8.82 4.89 -3.91
N ALA A 260 -7.59 5.36 -3.68
CA ALA A 260 -7.25 6.78 -3.80
C ALA A 260 -6.34 7.09 -5.00
N ALA A 261 -5.46 6.17 -5.39
CA ALA A 261 -4.49 6.37 -6.46
C ALA A 261 -4.27 5.08 -7.29
N PRO A 262 -5.28 4.60 -8.03
CA PRO A 262 -5.19 3.34 -8.78
C PRO A 262 -4.07 3.35 -9.83
N ASP A 263 -3.67 4.51 -10.33
CA ASP A 263 -2.56 4.66 -11.29
C ASP A 263 -1.18 4.37 -10.66
N ASN A 264 -1.08 4.37 -9.34
CA ASN A 264 0.11 3.96 -8.61
C ASN A 264 0.27 2.43 -8.48
N ALA A 265 -0.59 1.66 -9.14
CA ALA A 265 -0.53 0.21 -9.24
C ALA A 265 0.09 -0.22 -10.57
N LEU A 266 1.34 -0.68 -10.55
CA LEU A 266 2.03 -1.16 -11.75
C LEU A 266 1.77 -2.65 -11.96
N ASN A 267 1.18 -3.00 -13.12
CA ASN A 267 1.09 -4.38 -13.57
C ASN A 267 2.33 -4.74 -14.41
N GLY A 268 3.14 -5.66 -13.92
CA GLY A 268 4.37 -6.09 -14.59
C GLY A 268 4.16 -6.96 -15.84
N GLN A 269 2.90 -7.28 -16.18
CA GLN A 269 2.50 -8.08 -17.35
C GLN A 269 3.21 -9.45 -17.47
N GLY A 270 3.73 -9.97 -16.35
CA GLY A 270 4.37 -11.27 -16.27
C GLY A 270 5.52 -11.44 -17.28
N ASN A 271 5.46 -12.51 -18.08
CA ASN A 271 6.52 -12.83 -19.03
C ASN A 271 6.68 -11.83 -20.19
N SER A 272 5.67 -11.03 -20.49
CA SER A 272 5.76 -9.97 -21.51
C SER A 272 6.71 -8.86 -21.07
N GLY A 273 6.76 -8.62 -19.76
CA GLY A 273 7.56 -7.54 -19.17
C GLY A 273 6.89 -6.18 -19.31
N VAL A 274 7.38 -5.23 -18.54
CA VAL A 274 6.95 -3.84 -18.52
C VAL A 274 8.01 -2.96 -19.19
N ASP A 275 7.60 -1.91 -19.89
CA ASP A 275 8.54 -0.97 -20.50
C ASP A 275 9.11 -0.01 -19.44
N ILE A 276 10.29 0.54 -19.75
CA ILE A 276 10.95 1.57 -18.90
C ILE A 276 10.05 2.81 -18.76
N ALA A 277 9.32 3.18 -19.82
CA ALA A 277 8.41 4.31 -19.80
C ALA A 277 7.31 4.11 -18.73
N ASP A 278 6.67 2.94 -18.71
CA ASP A 278 5.63 2.61 -17.76
C ASP A 278 6.17 2.60 -16.29
N VAL A 279 7.42 2.13 -16.11
CA VAL A 279 8.08 2.18 -14.80
C VAL A 279 8.36 3.61 -14.37
N ASN A 280 8.79 4.48 -15.29
CA ASN A 280 9.03 5.88 -15.00
C ASN A 280 7.73 6.62 -14.67
N ASP A 281 6.65 6.38 -15.43
CA ASP A 281 5.35 6.97 -15.18
C ASP A 281 4.79 6.52 -13.82
N TRP A 282 4.92 5.24 -13.50
CA TRP A 282 4.57 4.71 -12.20
C TRP A 282 5.39 5.34 -11.06
N LEU A 283 6.72 5.47 -11.23
CA LEU A 283 7.59 6.14 -10.25
C LEU A 283 7.20 7.60 -10.08
N GLN A 284 6.93 8.31 -11.17
CA GLN A 284 6.48 9.70 -11.13
C GLN A 284 5.19 9.84 -10.31
N GLY A 285 4.23 8.93 -10.47
CA GLY A 285 2.93 9.00 -9.80
C GLY A 285 3.07 9.13 -8.29
N PHE A 286 3.75 8.21 -7.64
CA PHE A 286 3.84 8.23 -6.18
C PHE A 286 5.07 8.98 -5.63
N MET A 287 6.18 9.13 -6.37
CA MET A 287 7.38 9.81 -5.87
C MET A 287 7.24 11.33 -5.82
N THR A 288 6.34 11.91 -6.58
CA THR A 288 6.07 13.36 -6.57
C THR A 288 5.26 13.81 -5.35
N VAL A 289 4.68 12.89 -4.59
CA VAL A 289 3.90 13.16 -3.40
C VAL A 289 4.61 12.61 -2.16
N GLY A 290 4.63 13.36 -1.06
CA GLY A 290 5.21 12.92 0.21
C GLY A 290 6.70 13.14 0.32
N SER A 291 7.44 12.15 0.84
CA SER A 291 8.89 12.24 1.11
C SER A 291 9.72 11.89 -0.13
N ASP A 292 10.93 12.51 -0.21
CA ASP A 292 11.87 12.27 -1.32
C ASP A 292 12.46 10.85 -1.31
N ALA A 293 12.52 10.19 -0.15
CA ALA A 293 13.01 8.83 0.01
C ALA A 293 11.86 7.89 0.41
N LYS A 294 11.70 6.79 -0.30
CA LYS A 294 10.66 5.78 -0.05
C LYS A 294 11.23 4.38 0.07
N LEU A 295 10.67 3.62 1.02
CA LEU A 295 11.05 2.22 1.24
C LEU A 295 10.25 1.30 0.33
N ALA A 296 10.93 0.55 -0.53
CA ALA A 296 10.34 -0.48 -1.37
C ALA A 296 10.54 -1.86 -0.76
N LEU A 297 9.48 -2.46 -0.23
CA LEU A 297 9.46 -3.83 0.29
C LEU A 297 9.26 -4.81 -0.86
N CYS A 298 10.30 -5.57 -1.18
CA CYS A 298 10.33 -6.40 -2.39
C CYS A 298 10.30 -7.89 -2.09
N GLY A 299 9.53 -8.62 -2.89
CA GLY A 299 9.71 -10.05 -3.03
C GLY A 299 11.01 -10.39 -3.79
N PRO A 300 11.49 -11.64 -3.73
CA PRO A 300 12.79 -12.01 -4.29
C PRO A 300 12.91 -11.82 -5.81
N LYS A 301 11.83 -12.05 -6.56
CA LYS A 301 11.82 -11.81 -8.01
C LYS A 301 11.81 -10.32 -8.32
N ALA A 302 10.90 -9.55 -7.69
CA ALA A 302 10.82 -8.11 -7.86
C ALA A 302 12.15 -7.43 -7.52
N TYR A 303 12.80 -7.83 -6.41
CA TYR A 303 14.12 -7.33 -6.02
C TYR A 303 15.18 -7.58 -7.10
N SER A 304 15.20 -8.80 -7.66
CA SER A 304 16.13 -9.15 -8.73
C SER A 304 15.91 -8.34 -10.01
N VAL A 305 14.63 -8.13 -10.39
CA VAL A 305 14.25 -7.36 -11.58
C VAL A 305 14.68 -5.90 -11.43
N PHE A 306 14.33 -5.23 -10.33
CA PHE A 306 14.72 -3.84 -10.09
C PHE A 306 16.22 -3.65 -9.91
N SER A 307 16.90 -4.57 -9.22
CA SER A 307 18.36 -4.51 -9.07
C SER A 307 19.10 -4.67 -10.41
N SER A 308 18.64 -5.57 -11.28
CA SER A 308 19.20 -5.74 -12.62
C SER A 308 18.94 -4.54 -13.51
N PHE A 309 17.74 -3.96 -13.42
CA PHE A 309 17.34 -2.76 -14.13
C PHE A 309 18.20 -1.55 -13.73
N ALA A 310 18.39 -1.33 -12.44
CA ALA A 310 19.21 -0.23 -11.93
C ALA A 310 20.72 -0.41 -12.23
N SER A 311 21.19 -1.64 -12.41
CA SER A 311 22.58 -1.92 -12.78
C SER A 311 22.89 -1.68 -14.26
N SER A 312 21.87 -1.56 -15.11
CA SER A 312 22.03 -1.29 -16.53
C SER A 312 22.42 0.16 -16.78
N ALA A 313 23.61 0.38 -17.32
CA ALA A 313 24.16 1.73 -17.55
C ALA A 313 23.35 2.60 -18.52
N SER A 314 22.42 1.99 -19.27
CA SER A 314 21.58 2.65 -20.28
C SER A 314 20.34 3.35 -19.70
N ASN A 315 19.93 3.00 -18.48
CA ASN A 315 18.58 3.32 -17.98
C ASN A 315 18.51 4.58 -17.08
N GLY A 316 19.62 5.27 -16.86
CA GLY A 316 19.64 6.52 -16.08
C GLY A 316 19.51 6.36 -14.57
N PHE A 317 19.23 5.16 -14.07
CA PHE A 317 19.20 4.84 -12.64
C PHE A 317 20.60 4.49 -12.12
N ARG A 318 20.90 4.84 -10.88
CA ARG A 318 22.18 4.51 -10.25
C ARG A 318 21.96 3.82 -8.91
N ILE A 319 22.59 2.68 -8.71
CA ILE A 319 22.78 2.09 -7.39
C ILE A 319 23.83 2.92 -6.67
N MET A 320 23.44 3.62 -5.59
CA MET A 320 24.38 4.48 -4.84
C MET A 320 25.13 3.73 -3.78
N ASN A 321 24.46 2.94 -2.95
CA ASN A 321 25.08 2.26 -1.82
C ASN A 321 24.25 1.05 -1.39
N GLN A 322 24.94 0.11 -0.73
CA GLN A 322 24.28 -0.91 0.10
C GLN A 322 24.52 -0.55 1.55
N GLU A 323 23.47 -0.19 2.24
CA GLU A 323 23.53 0.16 3.66
C GLU A 323 22.70 -0.83 4.49
N THR A 324 23.10 -1.01 5.75
CA THR A 324 22.31 -1.80 6.70
C THR A 324 21.57 -0.84 7.63
N VAL A 325 20.30 -0.61 7.33
CA VAL A 325 19.43 0.25 8.15
C VAL A 325 18.40 -0.63 8.84
N TYR A 326 18.22 -0.47 10.14
CA TYR A 326 17.30 -1.27 10.96
C TYR A 326 17.46 -2.80 10.85
N GLY A 327 18.68 -3.28 10.51
CA GLY A 327 18.95 -4.72 10.33
C GLY A 327 18.56 -5.30 8.96
N MET A 328 18.11 -4.45 8.02
CA MET A 328 17.87 -4.79 6.62
C MET A 328 19.03 -4.34 5.75
N ASN A 329 19.39 -5.15 4.76
CA ASN A 329 20.28 -4.72 3.68
C ASN A 329 19.42 -3.94 2.68
N ILE A 330 19.65 -2.65 2.58
CA ILE A 330 18.96 -1.74 1.69
C ILE A 330 19.85 -1.44 0.49
N THR A 331 19.28 -1.51 -0.71
CA THR A 331 19.92 -1.04 -1.93
C THR A 331 19.25 0.25 -2.36
N VAL A 332 19.95 1.36 -2.27
CA VAL A 332 19.44 2.68 -2.65
C VAL A 332 19.53 2.85 -4.16
N ILE A 333 18.42 3.13 -4.80
CA ILE A 333 18.31 3.45 -6.22
C ILE A 333 17.91 4.91 -6.35
N ASN A 334 18.77 5.73 -6.95
CA ASN A 334 18.41 7.08 -7.33
C ASN A 334 17.59 7.06 -8.62
N THR A 335 16.40 7.59 -8.52
CA THR A 335 15.51 7.86 -9.65
C THR A 335 15.52 9.35 -9.98
N PRO A 336 15.04 9.77 -11.15
CA PRO A 336 14.89 11.20 -11.47
C PRO A 336 13.97 11.96 -10.51
N PHE A 337 13.10 11.24 -9.77
CA PHE A 337 12.07 11.81 -8.90
C PHE A 337 12.38 11.71 -7.41
N GLY A 338 13.43 10.96 -7.01
CA GLY A 338 13.81 10.76 -5.61
C GLY A 338 14.55 9.44 -5.39
N GLU A 339 14.74 9.07 -4.12
CA GLU A 339 15.45 7.87 -3.70
C GLU A 339 14.48 6.72 -3.41
N LEU A 340 14.73 5.55 -3.98
CA LEU A 340 13.98 4.33 -3.72
C LEU A 340 14.86 3.31 -3.00
N ASP A 341 14.53 3.03 -1.77
CA ASP A 341 15.25 2.13 -0.88
C ASP A 341 14.72 0.71 -1.01
N LEU A 342 15.36 -0.13 -1.84
CA LEU A 342 14.95 -1.52 -2.00
C LEU A 342 15.33 -2.37 -0.79
N ALA A 343 14.35 -2.93 -0.12
CA ALA A 343 14.52 -3.87 0.98
C ALA A 343 13.88 -5.22 0.66
N PHE A 344 14.61 -6.30 0.90
CA PHE A 344 14.06 -7.65 0.76
C PHE A 344 13.09 -7.95 1.89
N HIS A 345 11.85 -8.36 1.55
CA HIS A 345 10.83 -8.70 2.52
C HIS A 345 10.63 -10.23 2.61
N PRO A 346 10.90 -10.85 3.78
CA PRO A 346 10.88 -12.31 3.92
C PRO A 346 9.49 -12.94 3.75
N LEU A 347 8.42 -12.26 4.18
CA LEU A 347 7.04 -12.73 4.03
C LEU A 347 6.64 -12.88 2.57
N LEU A 348 7.04 -11.93 1.70
CA LEU A 348 6.77 -11.99 0.26
C LEU A 348 7.48 -13.16 -0.43
N LYS A 349 8.52 -13.73 0.18
CA LYS A 349 9.14 -14.98 -0.27
C LYS A 349 8.36 -16.23 0.13
N GLU A 350 7.76 -16.23 1.33
CA GLU A 350 7.02 -17.39 1.82
C GLU A 350 5.75 -17.64 1.03
N ILE A 351 5.08 -16.58 0.59
CA ILE A 351 3.86 -16.64 -0.21
C ILE A 351 4.26 -16.67 -1.69
N SER A 352 4.09 -17.83 -2.33
CA SER A 352 4.57 -18.07 -3.70
C SER A 352 3.99 -17.09 -4.74
N THR A 353 2.78 -16.59 -4.52
CA THR A 353 2.10 -15.62 -5.40
C THR A 353 2.57 -14.18 -5.19
N LEU A 354 3.31 -13.89 -4.13
CA LEU A 354 3.80 -12.53 -3.82
C LEU A 354 5.31 -12.36 -4.07
N THR A 355 5.97 -13.35 -4.65
CA THR A 355 7.43 -13.29 -4.89
C THR A 355 7.85 -12.21 -5.89
N ASP A 356 6.95 -11.79 -6.75
CA ASP A 356 7.10 -10.78 -7.80
C ASP A 356 6.41 -9.45 -7.47
N TRP A 357 5.97 -9.28 -6.21
CA TRP A 357 5.37 -8.05 -5.73
C TRP A 357 6.39 -7.12 -5.09
N LEU A 358 6.09 -5.82 -5.20
CA LEU A 358 6.82 -4.74 -4.56
C LEU A 358 5.80 -3.75 -3.98
N PHE A 359 6.05 -3.29 -2.76
CA PHE A 359 5.27 -2.23 -2.10
C PHE A 359 6.19 -1.04 -1.81
N ALA A 360 5.92 0.10 -2.43
CA ALA A 360 6.60 1.36 -2.15
C ALA A 360 5.88 2.08 -1.00
N VAL A 361 6.59 2.33 0.08
CA VAL A 361 6.03 2.82 1.35
C VAL A 361 6.75 4.09 1.77
N ASP A 362 5.99 5.13 2.02
CA ASP A 362 6.49 6.35 2.63
C ASP A 362 6.41 6.25 4.17
N LEU A 363 7.55 6.01 4.82
CA LEU A 363 7.63 5.84 6.27
C LEU A 363 7.21 7.08 7.07
N ALA A 364 7.24 8.27 6.47
CA ALA A 364 6.80 9.50 7.13
C ALA A 364 5.28 9.58 7.28
N HIS A 365 4.55 8.90 6.39
CA HIS A 365 3.11 8.96 6.28
C HIS A 365 2.40 7.66 6.71
N VAL A 366 3.14 6.67 7.18
CA VAL A 366 2.61 5.42 7.75
C VAL A 366 2.63 5.46 9.26
N MET A 367 1.53 5.11 9.90
CA MET A 367 1.40 5.04 11.35
C MET A 367 0.59 3.81 11.77
N GLN A 368 1.02 3.17 12.84
CA GLN A 368 0.26 2.11 13.48
C GLN A 368 -0.66 2.71 14.54
N LYS A 369 -1.95 2.46 14.44
CA LYS A 369 -2.93 2.75 15.49
C LYS A 369 -3.03 1.56 16.44
N THR A 370 -2.76 1.79 17.71
CA THR A 370 -2.72 0.74 18.74
C THR A 370 -3.80 1.00 19.78
N MET A 371 -4.81 0.13 19.85
CA MET A 371 -5.82 0.14 20.90
C MET A 371 -5.36 -0.75 22.07
N GLU A 372 -4.92 -1.96 21.74
CA GLU A 372 -4.32 -2.89 22.70
C GLU A 372 -3.01 -3.41 22.11
N PRO A 373 -1.86 -3.23 22.79
CA PRO A 373 -0.60 -3.80 22.33
C PRO A 373 -0.64 -5.32 22.39
N LEU A 374 0.29 -5.97 21.70
CA LEU A 374 0.41 -7.42 21.75
C LEU A 374 0.71 -7.90 23.17
N PHE A 375 -0.16 -8.69 23.76
CA PHE A 375 -0.01 -9.28 25.08
C PHE A 375 -0.43 -10.75 25.12
N LEU A 376 0.07 -11.47 26.11
CA LEU A 376 -0.28 -12.85 26.39
C LEU A 376 -1.37 -12.89 27.47
N GLU A 377 -2.50 -13.51 27.15
CA GLU A 377 -3.59 -13.79 28.09
C GLU A 377 -3.55 -15.28 28.46
N PRO A 378 -3.08 -15.61 29.68
CA PRO A 378 -2.97 -17.00 30.11
C PRO A 378 -4.28 -17.50 30.72
N ASN A 379 -4.42 -18.84 30.82
CA ASN A 379 -5.49 -19.52 31.56
C ASN A 379 -6.92 -19.21 31.07
N ILE A 380 -7.12 -19.25 29.75
CA ILE A 380 -8.45 -19.01 29.15
C ILE A 380 -9.25 -20.29 28.89
N GLN A 381 -8.80 -21.43 29.45
CA GLN A 381 -9.53 -22.71 29.33
C GLN A 381 -10.86 -22.68 30.11
N THR A 382 -11.82 -23.46 29.63
CA THR A 382 -13.09 -23.66 30.33
C THR A 382 -12.82 -24.32 31.71
N PRO A 383 -13.46 -23.85 32.81
CA PRO A 383 -13.32 -24.48 34.11
C PRO A 383 -13.67 -25.98 34.07
N GLY A 384 -12.80 -26.82 34.63
CA GLY A 384 -12.97 -28.29 34.64
C GLY A 384 -12.40 -29.04 33.45
N GLN A 385 -11.86 -28.34 32.43
CA GLN A 385 -11.17 -28.95 31.32
C GLN A 385 -9.70 -29.27 31.69
N ASP A 386 -9.26 -30.52 31.41
CA ASP A 386 -7.86 -30.93 31.60
C ASP A 386 -6.98 -30.47 30.45
N SER A 387 -6.94 -29.13 30.22
CA SER A 387 -6.12 -28.49 29.23
C SER A 387 -5.59 -27.17 29.77
N TYR A 388 -4.48 -26.72 29.16
CA TYR A 388 -3.93 -25.38 29.35
C TYR A 388 -4.15 -24.61 28.07
N LYS A 389 -4.84 -23.49 28.15
CA LYS A 389 -5.13 -22.62 27.04
C LYS A 389 -4.72 -21.19 27.31
N GLU A 390 -4.04 -20.60 26.37
CA GLU A 390 -3.62 -19.20 26.40
C GLU A 390 -3.74 -18.59 25.01
N GLN A 391 -3.78 -17.27 24.92
CA GLN A 391 -3.80 -16.58 23.65
C GLN A 391 -2.90 -15.36 23.64
N PHE A 392 -2.30 -15.11 22.50
CA PHE A 392 -1.76 -13.81 22.16
C PHE A 392 -2.85 -12.98 21.50
N ARG A 393 -3.04 -11.76 21.98
CA ARG A 393 -4.02 -10.84 21.43
C ARG A 393 -3.40 -9.46 21.20
N ALA A 394 -3.82 -8.82 20.10
CA ALA A 394 -3.49 -7.44 19.78
C ALA A 394 -4.68 -6.79 19.09
N LYS A 395 -4.88 -5.48 19.28
CA LYS A 395 -5.84 -4.68 18.53
C LYS A 395 -5.11 -3.53 17.88
N LEU A 396 -4.90 -3.66 16.59
CA LEU A 396 -4.06 -2.78 15.79
C LEU A 396 -4.79 -2.34 14.52
N GLY A 397 -4.49 -1.15 14.05
CA GLY A 397 -4.94 -0.63 12.78
C GLY A 397 -3.81 0.09 12.04
N LEU A 398 -3.95 0.24 10.74
CA LEU A 398 -3.02 0.96 9.89
C LEU A 398 -3.60 2.32 9.50
N LYS A 399 -2.86 3.40 9.76
CA LYS A 399 -3.18 4.74 9.28
C LYS A 399 -2.20 5.13 8.20
N LEU A 400 -2.71 5.35 7.01
CA LEU A 400 -1.96 5.84 5.87
C LEU A 400 -2.43 7.26 5.57
N ARG A 401 -1.50 8.20 5.55
CA ARG A 401 -1.74 9.59 5.14
C ARG A 401 -1.27 9.75 3.70
N PHE A 402 -2.06 10.48 2.91
CA PHE A 402 -1.73 10.72 1.50
C PHE A 402 -1.48 9.40 0.77
N ALA A 403 -2.54 8.65 0.51
CA ALA A 403 -2.46 7.35 -0.15
C ALA A 403 -1.74 7.43 -1.51
N GLU A 404 -1.75 8.58 -2.16
CA GLU A 404 -1.01 8.90 -3.38
C GLU A 404 0.52 8.81 -3.22
N ALA A 405 1.04 8.95 -1.99
CA ALA A 405 2.47 8.78 -1.70
C ALA A 405 2.93 7.32 -1.67
N PHE A 406 2.01 6.38 -1.86
CA PHE A 406 2.27 4.94 -1.88
C PHE A 406 2.06 4.37 -3.26
N GLY A 407 2.75 3.29 -3.55
CA GLY A 407 2.56 2.53 -4.77
C GLY A 407 2.82 1.06 -4.55
N TYR A 408 2.32 0.23 -5.44
CA TYR A 408 2.69 -1.17 -5.48
C TYR A 408 2.85 -1.65 -6.91
N ALA A 409 3.66 -2.68 -7.09
CA ALA A 409 3.83 -3.35 -8.36
C ALA A 409 3.63 -4.84 -8.15
N PHE A 410 3.05 -5.50 -9.12
CA PHE A 410 2.77 -6.93 -9.09
C PHE A 410 3.05 -7.58 -10.43
N ASP A 411 3.22 -8.91 -10.42
CA ASP A 411 3.48 -9.72 -11.62
C ASP A 411 4.77 -9.32 -12.37
N LEU A 412 5.77 -8.85 -11.62
CA LEU A 412 7.04 -8.37 -12.16
C LEU A 412 7.95 -9.55 -12.52
N ALA A 413 8.07 -9.85 -13.83
CA ALA A 413 9.01 -10.87 -14.32
C ALA A 413 10.26 -10.28 -14.94
N LYS A 414 10.13 -9.18 -15.69
CA LYS A 414 11.25 -8.46 -16.33
C LYS A 414 10.87 -7.03 -16.67
N ILE A 415 11.87 -6.16 -16.78
CA ILE A 415 11.74 -4.83 -17.35
C ILE A 415 12.47 -4.83 -18.70
N THR A 416 11.78 -4.41 -19.76
CA THR A 416 12.30 -4.36 -21.11
C THR A 416 12.70 -2.93 -21.50
N SER A 417 13.85 -2.76 -22.14
CA SER A 417 14.17 -1.52 -22.85
C SER A 417 13.53 -1.58 -24.24
N SER A 418 12.68 -0.63 -24.58
CA SER A 418 12.20 -0.42 -25.95
C SER A 418 13.33 -0.14 -26.91
#